data_7e0195b6ce1714a1328f55b0cc8c818c
#
_entry.id   7e0195b6ce1714a1328f55b0cc8c818c
#
_cell.length_a   1.000
_cell.length_b   1.000
_cell.length_c   1.000
_cell.angle_alpha   90.00
_cell.angle_beta   90.00
_cell.angle_gamma   90.00
#
_symmetry.space_group_name_H-M   'P 1'
#
loop_
_entity.id
_entity.type
_entity.pdbx_description
1 polymer ?
#
loop_
_entity_poly.entity_id
_entity_poly.type
_entity_poly.pdbx_seq_one_letter_code
_entity_poly.pdbx_strand_id
1 'polypeptide(L)'
;MGFFDLNIPFHESDRHITDKSSARRGRLKLVLKAMELGYTGVGYNRTLKGVMSESDRCSIQFFPVAKLTPSSSSFFAAVKFHRELLKIDISSPFRQYTRLTVIVDNSSQGSALNAGNPILRSYDIVAVRPMNQNAFDQACQTAEVDIIAIDFSDKLPFRLKQPMVKAAIKRGLYFEITYSGLIADAQTRRQMISNCK
;
A
#
# COMPACT_ATOMS: atom_id res chain seq x y z
N MET A 1 -5.88 -10.50 -16.23
CA MET A 1 -4.98 -9.54 -15.55
C MET A 1 -5.86 -8.66 -14.67
N GLY A 2 -5.44 -8.29 -13.45
CA GLY A 2 -6.28 -7.50 -12.54
C GLY A 2 -5.55 -6.22 -12.11
N PHE A 3 -6.33 -5.21 -11.68
CA PHE A 3 -5.80 -3.98 -11.09
C PHE A 3 -6.11 -3.97 -9.59
N PHE A 4 -5.13 -3.55 -8.79
CA PHE A 4 -5.21 -3.54 -7.33
C PHE A 4 -4.81 -2.18 -6.79
N ASP A 5 -5.59 -1.62 -5.86
CA ASP A 5 -5.13 -0.53 -5.01
C ASP A 5 -4.62 -1.14 -3.71
N LEU A 6 -3.30 -1.26 -3.58
CA LEU A 6 -2.66 -1.90 -2.43
C LEU A 6 -2.38 -0.92 -1.28
N ASN A 7 -2.91 0.30 -1.32
CA ASN A 7 -2.60 1.34 -0.34
C ASN A 7 -3.84 2.04 0.25
N ILE A 8 -4.93 1.29 0.46
CA ILE A 8 -6.11 1.83 1.18
C ILE A 8 -5.76 1.99 2.66
N PRO A 9 -5.79 3.22 3.22
CA PRO A 9 -5.37 3.46 4.59
C PRO A 9 -6.23 2.70 5.62
N PHE A 10 -5.58 2.11 6.63
CA PHE A 10 -6.22 1.49 7.78
C PHE A 10 -5.93 2.32 9.03
N HIS A 11 -6.86 3.19 9.39
CA HIS A 11 -6.72 4.12 10.50
C HIS A 11 -7.34 3.61 11.82
N GLU A 12 -8.13 2.55 11.79
CA GLU A 12 -8.84 2.07 12.99
C GLU A 12 -7.92 1.61 14.13
N SER A 13 -6.64 1.38 13.84
CA SER A 13 -5.61 1.10 14.84
C SER A 13 -4.89 2.34 15.37
N ASP A 14 -5.12 3.51 14.76
CA ASP A 14 -4.43 4.73 15.16
C ASP A 14 -4.95 5.22 16.52
N ARG A 15 -4.01 5.54 17.43
CA ARG A 15 -4.34 5.94 18.82
C ARG A 15 -5.17 7.24 18.89
N HIS A 16 -5.12 8.05 17.84
CA HIS A 16 -5.82 9.35 17.76
C HIS A 16 -7.23 9.23 17.20
N ILE A 17 -7.63 8.06 16.70
CA ILE A 17 -8.96 7.85 16.15
C ILE A 17 -9.91 7.38 17.25
N THR A 18 -10.78 8.29 17.67
CA THR A 18 -11.82 8.02 18.68
C THR A 18 -13.03 7.30 18.07
N ASP A 19 -13.43 7.66 16.85
CA ASP A 19 -14.55 7.01 16.14
C ASP A 19 -14.07 5.99 15.09
N LYS A 20 -13.79 4.79 15.57
CA LYS A 20 -13.40 3.65 14.71
C LYS A 20 -14.49 3.26 13.71
N SER A 21 -15.76 3.52 14.03
CA SER A 21 -16.89 3.18 13.15
C SER A 21 -16.94 4.11 11.95
N SER A 22 -16.65 5.39 12.14
CA SER A 22 -16.54 6.37 11.07
C SER A 22 -15.34 6.09 10.16
N ALA A 23 -14.18 5.78 10.75
CA ALA A 23 -12.99 5.39 9.99
C ALA A 23 -13.27 4.15 9.11
N ARG A 24 -13.94 3.13 9.68
CA ARG A 24 -14.36 1.93 8.94
C ARG A 24 -15.34 2.25 7.81
N ARG A 25 -16.32 3.14 8.03
CA ARG A 25 -17.25 3.59 6.98
C ARG A 25 -16.53 4.35 5.86
N GLY A 26 -15.58 5.21 6.23
CA GLY A 26 -14.71 5.92 5.28
C GLY A 26 -13.94 4.93 4.39
N ARG A 27 -13.30 3.93 5.01
CA ARG A 27 -12.58 2.88 4.29
C ARG A 27 -13.50 2.08 3.35
N LEU A 28 -14.72 1.72 3.79
CA LEU A 28 -15.69 1.04 2.92
C LEU A 28 -16.02 1.87 1.67
N LYS A 29 -16.19 3.19 1.81
CA LYS A 29 -16.43 4.07 0.65
C LYS A 29 -15.27 4.03 -0.35
N LEU A 30 -14.03 4.02 0.11
CA LEU A 30 -12.85 3.90 -0.76
C LEU A 30 -12.83 2.56 -1.50
N VAL A 31 -13.13 1.47 -0.79
CA VAL A 31 -13.20 0.13 -1.39
C VAL A 31 -14.29 0.05 -2.46
N LEU A 32 -15.50 0.54 -2.16
CA LEU A 32 -16.58 0.57 -3.14
C LEU A 32 -16.22 1.44 -4.35
N LYS A 33 -15.52 2.55 -4.13
CA LYS A 33 -15.05 3.40 -5.23
C LYS A 33 -14.00 2.72 -6.10
N ALA A 34 -13.07 1.97 -5.50
CA ALA A 34 -12.11 1.16 -6.25
C ALA A 34 -12.84 0.09 -7.10
N MET A 35 -13.83 -0.60 -6.51
CA MET A 35 -14.65 -1.57 -7.25
C MET A 35 -15.40 -0.91 -8.42
N GLU A 36 -16.04 0.24 -8.18
CA GLU A 36 -16.75 1.02 -9.21
C GLU A 36 -15.83 1.38 -10.38
N LEU A 37 -14.56 1.70 -10.09
CA LEU A 37 -13.53 2.01 -11.08
C LEU A 37 -12.93 0.75 -11.76
N GLY A 38 -13.47 -0.43 -11.50
CA GLY A 38 -13.08 -1.68 -12.15
C GLY A 38 -11.92 -2.43 -11.50
N TYR A 39 -11.40 -1.96 -10.37
CA TYR A 39 -10.34 -2.69 -9.64
C TYR A 39 -10.84 -4.08 -9.22
N THR A 40 -9.91 -5.05 -9.23
CA THR A 40 -10.16 -6.44 -8.84
C THR A 40 -9.71 -6.77 -7.43
N GLY A 41 -9.11 -5.80 -6.74
CA GLY A 41 -8.78 -5.99 -5.34
C GLY A 41 -8.18 -4.75 -4.70
N VAL A 42 -8.05 -4.83 -3.37
CA VAL A 42 -7.48 -3.77 -2.53
C VAL A 42 -6.59 -4.36 -1.44
N GLY A 43 -5.61 -3.58 -1.00
CA GLY A 43 -4.80 -3.85 0.19
C GLY A 43 -5.03 -2.80 1.26
N TYR A 44 -5.43 -3.23 2.46
CA TYR A 44 -5.59 -2.34 3.62
C TYR A 44 -4.25 -2.12 4.27
N ASN A 45 -3.75 -0.90 4.19
CA ASN A 45 -2.40 -0.56 4.61
C ASN A 45 -2.38 0.05 6.02
N ARG A 46 -1.77 -0.67 6.97
CA ARG A 46 -1.34 -0.13 8.26
C ARG A 46 0.08 0.38 8.13
N THR A 47 0.33 1.62 8.55
CA THR A 47 1.68 2.20 8.58
C THR A 47 2.21 2.17 10.00
N LEU A 48 3.41 1.63 10.19
CA LEU A 48 4.11 1.55 11.46
C LEU A 48 5.38 2.39 11.41
N LYS A 49 5.55 3.23 12.44
CA LYS A 49 6.79 3.98 12.69
C LYS A 49 7.34 3.56 14.05
N GLY A 50 8.62 3.26 14.09
CA GLY A 50 9.28 2.84 15.32
C GLY A 50 9.51 1.33 15.41
N VAL A 51 9.65 0.83 16.64
CA VAL A 51 9.94 -0.58 16.91
C VAL A 51 8.63 -1.38 16.89
N MET A 52 8.63 -2.50 16.17
CA MET A 52 7.51 -3.44 16.13
C MET A 52 7.33 -4.15 17.48
N SER A 53 6.08 -4.36 17.86
CA SER A 53 5.67 -5.07 19.07
C SER A 53 4.55 -6.07 18.78
N GLU A 54 4.27 -6.99 19.69
CA GLU A 54 3.17 -7.97 19.56
C GLU A 54 1.80 -7.31 19.28
N SER A 55 1.57 -6.08 19.77
CA SER A 55 0.36 -5.31 19.48
C SER A 55 0.22 -4.89 18.01
N ASP A 56 1.30 -5.05 17.22
CA ASP A 56 1.32 -4.69 15.81
C ASP A 56 0.96 -5.86 14.88
N ARG A 57 0.64 -7.03 15.43
CA ARG A 57 0.06 -8.14 14.65
C ARG A 57 -1.19 -7.67 13.90
N CYS A 58 -1.43 -8.27 12.75
CA CYS A 58 -2.56 -7.91 11.91
C CYS A 58 -3.89 -8.10 12.64
N SER A 59 -4.63 -7.01 12.79
CA SER A 59 -6.00 -6.98 13.34
C SER A 59 -7.03 -6.53 12.30
N ILE A 60 -6.61 -6.42 11.03
CA ILE A 60 -7.44 -5.92 9.94
C ILE A 60 -8.51 -6.94 9.59
N GLN A 61 -9.76 -6.52 9.67
CA GLN A 61 -10.90 -7.33 9.27
C GLN A 61 -11.37 -6.92 7.88
N PHE A 62 -11.55 -7.90 7.00
CA PHE A 62 -12.11 -7.71 5.68
C PHE A 62 -13.59 -7.31 5.74
N PHE A 63 -14.05 -6.65 4.71
CA PHE A 63 -15.47 -6.42 4.53
C PHE A 63 -16.13 -7.70 4.00
N PRO A 64 -17.26 -8.13 4.58
CA PRO A 64 -18.03 -9.24 4.04
C PRO A 64 -18.61 -8.87 2.66
N VAL A 65 -18.75 -9.86 1.79
CA VAL A 65 -19.24 -9.70 0.42
C VAL A 65 -20.56 -8.92 0.37
N ALA A 66 -21.47 -9.18 1.30
CA ALA A 66 -22.75 -8.47 1.40
C ALA A 66 -22.64 -6.94 1.55
N LYS A 67 -21.52 -6.44 2.09
CA LYS A 67 -21.24 -4.99 2.17
C LYS A 67 -20.57 -4.44 0.91
N LEU A 68 -19.98 -5.30 0.10
CA LEU A 68 -19.29 -4.94 -1.14
C LEU A 68 -20.20 -5.05 -2.37
N THR A 69 -21.43 -5.55 -2.21
CA THR A 69 -22.41 -5.66 -3.27
C THR A 69 -23.65 -4.79 -2.96
N PRO A 70 -23.53 -3.46 -3.12
CA PRO A 70 -24.70 -2.59 -2.94
C PRO A 70 -25.78 -2.93 -3.99
N SER A 71 -27.06 -2.83 -3.60
CA SER A 71 -28.19 -3.16 -4.47
C SER A 71 -28.44 -2.14 -5.59
N SER A 72 -27.51 -1.24 -5.87
CA SER A 72 -27.65 -0.18 -6.88
C SER A 72 -27.33 -0.70 -8.28
N SER A 73 -28.28 -0.61 -9.20
CA SER A 73 -28.05 -0.94 -10.61
C SER A 73 -27.00 -0.05 -11.27
N SER A 74 -26.90 1.23 -10.87
CA SER A 74 -25.91 2.17 -11.36
C SER A 74 -24.50 1.76 -10.96
N PHE A 75 -24.29 1.22 -9.74
CA PHE A 75 -23.01 0.70 -9.29
C PHE A 75 -22.54 -0.47 -10.17
N PHE A 76 -23.41 -1.44 -10.42
CA PHE A 76 -23.07 -2.58 -11.27
C PHE A 76 -22.79 -2.18 -12.72
N ALA A 77 -23.55 -1.22 -13.25
CA ALA A 77 -23.31 -0.68 -14.59
C ALA A 77 -21.93 0.00 -14.68
N ALA A 78 -21.54 0.78 -13.66
CA ALA A 78 -20.23 1.41 -13.60
C ALA A 78 -19.08 0.39 -13.49
N VAL A 79 -19.22 -0.63 -12.63
CA VAL A 79 -18.25 -1.73 -12.51
C VAL A 79 -18.06 -2.44 -13.85
N LYS A 80 -19.16 -2.78 -14.53
CA LYS A 80 -19.13 -3.42 -15.85
C LYS A 80 -18.41 -2.54 -16.86
N PHE A 81 -18.82 -1.29 -16.99
CA PHE A 81 -18.21 -0.32 -17.92
C PHE A 81 -16.71 -0.18 -17.73
N HIS A 82 -16.27 0.04 -16.49
CA HIS A 82 -14.82 0.23 -16.21
C HIS A 82 -14.03 -1.07 -16.42
N ARG A 83 -14.59 -2.24 -16.07
CA ARG A 83 -13.90 -3.53 -16.33
C ARG A 83 -13.78 -3.81 -17.82
N GLU A 84 -14.78 -3.52 -18.61
CA GLU A 84 -14.70 -3.61 -20.06
C GLU A 84 -13.63 -2.68 -20.63
N LEU A 85 -13.59 -1.41 -20.17
CA LEU A 85 -12.57 -0.44 -20.56
C LEU A 85 -11.15 -0.92 -20.21
N LEU A 86 -10.96 -1.51 -19.04
CA LEU A 86 -9.69 -2.04 -18.56
C LEU A 86 -9.37 -3.45 -19.10
N LYS A 87 -10.24 -4.05 -19.92
CA LYS A 87 -10.13 -5.41 -20.45
C LYS A 87 -10.01 -6.46 -19.34
N ILE A 88 -10.76 -6.29 -18.27
CA ILE A 88 -10.86 -7.22 -17.14
C ILE A 88 -12.12 -8.05 -17.31
N ASP A 89 -12.03 -9.36 -17.08
CA ASP A 89 -13.19 -10.23 -17.05
C ASP A 89 -14.16 -9.79 -15.93
N ILE A 90 -15.44 -9.65 -16.29
CA ILE A 90 -16.50 -9.23 -15.37
C ILE A 90 -16.65 -10.24 -14.22
N SER A 91 -16.40 -11.52 -14.48
CA SER A 91 -16.46 -12.60 -13.49
C SER A 91 -15.25 -12.63 -12.52
N SER A 92 -14.21 -11.82 -12.78
CA SER A 92 -13.02 -11.77 -11.91
C SER A 92 -13.42 -11.42 -10.47
N PRO A 93 -13.06 -12.26 -9.47
CA PRO A 93 -13.43 -12.01 -8.09
C PRO A 93 -12.71 -10.78 -7.54
N PHE A 94 -13.39 -10.04 -6.68
CA PHE A 94 -12.77 -8.95 -5.92
C PHE A 94 -12.03 -9.52 -4.72
N ARG A 95 -10.75 -9.17 -4.56
CA ARG A 95 -9.86 -9.67 -3.51
C ARG A 95 -9.52 -8.58 -2.50
N GLN A 96 -9.33 -8.97 -1.26
CA GLN A 96 -8.92 -8.09 -0.18
C GLN A 96 -7.63 -8.65 0.44
N TYR A 97 -6.67 -7.77 0.71
CA TYR A 97 -5.38 -8.10 1.31
C TYR A 97 -5.11 -7.20 2.50
N THR A 98 -4.31 -7.70 3.42
CA THR A 98 -3.74 -6.93 4.52
C THR A 98 -2.33 -6.51 4.15
N ARG A 99 -1.97 -5.25 4.44
CA ARG A 99 -0.63 -4.72 4.21
C ARG A 99 -0.10 -4.02 5.43
N LEU A 100 1.17 -4.26 5.74
CA LEU A 100 1.96 -3.49 6.69
C LEU A 100 3.02 -2.70 5.94
N THR A 101 3.07 -1.38 6.15
CA THR A 101 4.19 -0.53 5.69
C THR A 101 5.01 -0.10 6.89
N VAL A 102 6.27 -0.51 6.95
CA VAL A 102 7.20 -0.15 8.03
C VAL A 102 8.07 1.01 7.58
N ILE A 103 8.02 2.11 8.34
CA ILE A 103 8.91 3.27 8.15
C ILE A 103 10.23 2.97 8.85
N VAL A 104 11.33 2.98 8.09
CA VAL A 104 12.67 2.65 8.58
C VAL A 104 13.57 3.87 8.50
N ASP A 105 14.01 4.36 9.66
CA ASP A 105 14.94 5.47 9.80
C ASP A 105 16.29 5.05 10.42
N ASN A 106 16.40 3.83 10.95
CA ASN A 106 17.62 3.29 11.53
C ASN A 106 17.81 1.81 11.19
N SER A 107 19.04 1.31 11.37
CA SER A 107 19.42 -0.05 11.00
C SER A 107 18.74 -1.14 11.85
N SER A 108 18.40 -0.86 13.11
CA SER A 108 17.74 -1.84 13.98
C SER A 108 16.32 -2.15 13.51
N GLN A 109 15.58 -1.14 13.04
CA GLN A 109 14.25 -1.34 12.44
C GLN A 109 14.35 -2.13 11.13
N GLY A 110 15.37 -1.85 10.31
CA GLY A 110 15.62 -2.59 9.09
C GLY A 110 15.96 -4.06 9.34
N SER A 111 16.74 -4.36 10.36
CA SER A 111 17.08 -5.74 10.75
C SER A 111 15.88 -6.57 11.22
N ALA A 112 14.82 -5.91 11.70
CA ALA A 112 13.56 -6.56 12.07
C ALA A 112 12.73 -7.01 10.86
N LEU A 113 13.07 -6.56 9.63
CA LEU A 113 12.39 -6.94 8.39
C LEU A 113 12.95 -8.26 7.84
N ASN A 114 12.70 -9.34 8.56
CA ASN A 114 13.12 -10.69 8.20
C ASN A 114 11.96 -11.68 8.30
N ALA A 115 12.01 -12.77 7.53
CA ALA A 115 10.94 -13.77 7.46
C ALA A 115 10.69 -14.52 8.78
N GLY A 116 11.61 -14.45 9.73
CA GLY A 116 11.43 -14.99 11.08
C GLY A 116 10.47 -14.17 11.95
N ASN A 117 10.20 -12.91 11.58
CA ASN A 117 9.38 -12.02 12.39
C ASN A 117 7.88 -12.40 12.31
N PRO A 118 7.25 -12.83 13.43
CA PRO A 118 5.86 -13.29 13.43
C PRO A 118 4.85 -12.16 13.16
N ILE A 119 5.23 -10.89 13.36
CA ILE A 119 4.38 -9.74 13.08
C ILE A 119 4.26 -9.59 11.57
N LEU A 120 5.38 -9.63 10.83
CA LEU A 120 5.37 -9.52 9.38
C LEU A 120 4.56 -10.65 8.74
N ARG A 121 4.73 -11.87 9.22
CA ARG A 121 3.97 -13.05 8.75
C ARG A 121 2.47 -12.96 8.96
N SER A 122 1.99 -12.07 9.80
CA SER A 122 0.55 -11.88 10.03
C SER A 122 -0.13 -11.04 8.94
N TYR A 123 0.64 -10.44 8.03
CA TYR A 123 0.14 -9.66 6.91
C TYR A 123 0.35 -10.39 5.59
N ASP A 124 -0.52 -10.15 4.61
CA ASP A 124 -0.40 -10.71 3.26
C ASP A 124 0.70 -10.01 2.45
N ILE A 125 0.94 -8.72 2.70
CA ILE A 125 1.90 -7.88 1.99
C ILE A 125 2.69 -7.06 3.00
N VAL A 126 4.01 -7.05 2.85
CA VAL A 126 4.91 -6.23 3.66
C VAL A 126 5.61 -5.21 2.77
N ALA A 127 5.54 -3.94 3.17
CA ALA A 127 6.24 -2.86 2.50
C ALA A 127 7.20 -2.15 3.46
N VAL A 128 8.32 -1.66 2.95
CA VAL A 128 9.25 -0.80 3.67
C VAL A 128 9.25 0.59 3.07
N ARG A 129 9.21 1.63 3.92
CA ARG A 129 9.45 3.02 3.52
C ARG A 129 10.77 3.49 4.15
N PRO A 130 11.86 3.53 3.37
CA PRO A 130 13.15 3.99 3.87
C PRO A 130 13.16 5.51 4.01
N MET A 131 13.76 6.02 5.09
CA MET A 131 13.85 7.45 5.40
C MET A 131 15.26 8.02 5.25
N ASN A 132 16.24 7.20 4.90
CA ASN A 132 17.63 7.62 4.64
C ASN A 132 18.34 6.62 3.72
N GLN A 133 19.57 6.95 3.30
CA GLN A 133 20.33 6.13 2.36
C GLN A 133 20.64 4.72 2.89
N ASN A 134 21.00 4.60 4.16
CA ASN A 134 21.33 3.29 4.74
C ASN A 134 20.10 2.37 4.78
N ALA A 135 18.93 2.92 5.17
CA ALA A 135 17.67 2.19 5.17
C ALA A 135 17.27 1.77 3.75
N PHE A 136 17.48 2.63 2.74
CA PHE A 136 17.22 2.29 1.34
C PHE A 136 18.15 1.19 0.83
N ASP A 137 19.46 1.31 1.09
CA ASP A 137 20.44 0.32 0.66
C ASP A 137 20.17 -1.04 1.34
N GLN A 138 19.82 -1.06 2.64
CA GLN A 138 19.42 -2.26 3.38
C GLN A 138 18.10 -2.86 2.84
N ALA A 139 17.11 -2.02 2.56
CA ALA A 139 15.85 -2.47 1.95
C ALA A 139 16.09 -3.20 0.62
N CYS A 140 16.97 -2.66 -0.22
CA CYS A 140 17.30 -3.26 -1.51
C CYS A 140 18.09 -4.58 -1.40
N GLN A 141 18.96 -4.71 -0.40
CA GLN A 141 19.93 -5.82 -0.31
C GLN A 141 19.46 -6.97 0.57
N THR A 142 18.85 -6.70 1.71
CA THR A 142 18.64 -7.70 2.75
C THR A 142 17.23 -7.80 3.31
N ALA A 143 16.43 -6.72 3.30
CA ALA A 143 15.09 -6.75 3.88
C ALA A 143 14.18 -7.76 3.15
N GLU A 144 13.47 -8.57 3.91
CA GLU A 144 12.51 -9.55 3.39
C GLU A 144 11.11 -8.93 3.37
N VAL A 145 10.86 -8.18 2.31
CA VAL A 145 9.62 -7.44 2.04
C VAL A 145 9.20 -7.64 0.60
N ASP A 146 7.97 -7.28 0.28
CA ASP A 146 7.43 -7.35 -1.08
C ASP A 146 7.61 -6.03 -1.83
N ILE A 147 7.49 -4.91 -1.12
CA ILE A 147 7.41 -3.58 -1.72
C ILE A 147 8.37 -2.61 -1.03
N ILE A 148 9.11 -1.84 -1.83
CA ILE A 148 9.82 -0.63 -1.39
C ILE A 148 8.94 0.56 -1.77
N ALA A 149 8.27 1.16 -0.77
CA ALA A 149 7.37 2.30 -0.94
C ALA A 149 8.16 3.61 -0.84
N ILE A 150 8.14 4.42 -1.90
CA ILE A 150 8.88 5.69 -1.96
C ILE A 150 7.89 6.83 -2.08
N ASP A 151 8.01 7.81 -1.20
CA ASP A 151 7.25 9.05 -1.29
C ASP A 151 8.00 10.06 -2.15
N PHE A 152 7.49 10.28 -3.35
CA PHE A 152 8.08 11.22 -4.30
C PHE A 152 7.51 12.64 -4.17
N SER A 153 6.55 12.87 -3.28
CA SER A 153 5.92 14.20 -3.09
C SER A 153 6.88 15.25 -2.54
N ASP A 154 7.85 14.80 -1.74
CA ASP A 154 8.92 15.63 -1.20
C ASP A 154 10.29 15.29 -1.79
N LYS A 155 11.31 16.12 -1.48
CA LYS A 155 12.69 15.81 -1.85
C LYS A 155 13.10 14.48 -1.25
N LEU A 156 13.58 13.56 -2.08
CA LEU A 156 14.02 12.25 -1.61
C LEU A 156 15.17 12.38 -0.61
N PRO A 157 15.11 11.75 0.56
CA PRO A 157 16.15 11.77 1.58
C PRO A 157 17.33 10.84 1.24
N PHE A 158 17.31 10.21 0.08
CA PHE A 158 18.35 9.30 -0.42
C PHE A 158 18.41 9.34 -1.95
N ARG A 159 19.49 8.77 -2.49
CA ARG A 159 19.68 8.61 -3.94
C ARG A 159 19.26 7.22 -4.40
N LEU A 160 18.56 7.15 -5.52
CA LEU A 160 18.20 5.89 -6.20
C LEU A 160 19.44 5.37 -6.97
N LYS A 161 20.35 4.72 -6.27
CA LYS A 161 21.56 4.14 -6.88
C LYS A 161 21.15 2.95 -7.77
N GLN A 162 21.50 3.02 -9.05
CA GLN A 162 21.14 1.97 -10.02
C GLN A 162 21.52 0.53 -9.58
N PRO A 163 22.72 0.28 -8.98
CA PRO A 163 23.05 -1.07 -8.48
C PRO A 163 22.10 -1.56 -7.40
N MET A 164 21.61 -0.67 -6.50
CA MET A 164 20.69 -1.02 -5.43
C MET A 164 19.30 -1.36 -5.99
N VAL A 165 18.81 -0.53 -6.92
CA VAL A 165 17.54 -0.79 -7.60
C VAL A 165 17.58 -2.13 -8.34
N LYS A 166 18.66 -2.41 -9.09
CA LYS A 166 18.86 -3.69 -9.77
C LYS A 166 18.91 -4.89 -8.78
N ALA A 167 19.56 -4.72 -7.63
CA ALA A 167 19.60 -5.76 -6.61
C ALA A 167 18.20 -6.06 -6.05
N ALA A 168 17.40 -5.05 -5.75
CA ALA A 168 16.03 -5.21 -5.29
C ALA A 168 15.16 -5.94 -6.34
N ILE A 169 15.21 -5.52 -7.60
CA ILE A 169 14.46 -6.14 -8.70
C ILE A 169 14.88 -7.61 -8.87
N LYS A 170 16.19 -7.92 -8.81
CA LYS A 170 16.68 -9.31 -8.89
C LYS A 170 16.15 -10.19 -7.75
N ARG A 171 15.87 -9.62 -6.59
CA ARG A 171 15.25 -10.30 -5.44
C ARG A 171 13.73 -10.42 -5.57
N GLY A 172 13.10 -9.84 -6.61
CA GLY A 172 11.67 -9.86 -6.83
C GLY A 172 10.90 -8.77 -6.09
N LEU A 173 11.56 -7.75 -5.54
CA LEU A 173 10.88 -6.64 -4.87
C LEU A 173 10.29 -5.67 -5.89
N TYR A 174 9.13 -5.11 -5.52
CA TYR A 174 8.47 -4.07 -6.30
C TYR A 174 8.73 -2.69 -5.71
N PHE A 175 8.91 -1.70 -6.60
CA PHE A 175 8.95 -0.29 -6.21
C PHE A 175 7.57 0.32 -6.35
N GLU A 176 7.04 0.90 -5.27
CA GLU A 176 5.78 1.62 -5.29
C GLU A 176 6.03 3.12 -5.35
N ILE A 177 5.36 3.76 -6.30
CA ILE A 177 5.31 5.21 -6.44
C ILE A 177 3.86 5.64 -6.24
N THR A 178 3.58 6.34 -5.14
CA THR A 178 2.24 6.88 -4.86
C THR A 178 2.03 8.14 -5.69
N TYR A 179 1.20 8.07 -6.72
CA TYR A 179 0.99 9.18 -7.65
C TYR A 179 -0.18 10.11 -7.28
N SER A 180 -0.86 9.90 -6.16
CA SER A 180 -1.95 10.79 -5.72
C SER A 180 -1.53 12.25 -5.58
N GLY A 181 -0.29 12.51 -5.20
CA GLY A 181 0.30 13.84 -5.17
C GLY A 181 0.37 14.54 -6.53
N LEU A 182 0.43 13.80 -7.65
CA LEU A 182 0.43 14.37 -9.00
C LEU A 182 -0.86 15.13 -9.33
N ILE A 183 -1.97 14.73 -8.72
CA ILE A 183 -3.28 15.35 -8.94
C ILE A 183 -3.69 16.31 -7.83
N ALA A 184 -2.98 16.31 -6.68
CA ALA A 184 -3.31 17.14 -5.54
C ALA A 184 -3.01 18.64 -5.82
N ASP A 185 -1.78 18.96 -6.19
CA ASP A 185 -1.33 20.31 -6.46
C ASP A 185 -0.15 20.37 -7.45
N ALA A 186 0.07 21.56 -8.03
CA ALA A 186 1.09 21.78 -9.06
C ALA A 186 2.53 21.71 -8.51
N GLN A 187 2.76 22.07 -7.25
CA GLN A 187 4.09 22.03 -6.64
C GLN A 187 4.54 20.60 -6.40
N THR A 188 3.69 19.81 -5.75
CA THR A 188 3.91 18.38 -5.52
C THR A 188 4.14 17.64 -6.84
N ARG A 189 3.34 17.96 -7.88
CA ARG A 189 3.53 17.38 -9.22
C ARG A 189 4.92 17.66 -9.79
N ARG A 190 5.40 18.92 -9.70
CA ARG A 190 6.75 19.28 -10.19
C ARG A 190 7.83 18.54 -9.41
N GLN A 191 7.68 18.44 -8.08
CA GLN A 191 8.63 17.72 -7.25
C GLN A 191 8.69 16.23 -7.60
N MET A 192 7.54 15.59 -7.75
CA MET A 192 7.47 14.17 -8.14
C MET A 192 8.13 13.91 -9.50
N ILE A 193 7.87 14.75 -10.50
CA ILE A 193 8.51 14.65 -11.83
C ILE A 193 10.02 14.86 -11.72
N SER A 194 10.48 15.79 -10.87
CA SER A 194 11.90 16.03 -10.64
C SER A 194 12.60 14.85 -9.99
N ASN A 195 11.93 14.18 -9.04
CA ASN A 195 12.48 13.01 -8.33
C ASN A 195 12.55 11.75 -9.21
N CYS A 196 11.74 11.68 -10.30
CA CYS A 196 11.71 10.53 -11.22
C CYS A 196 12.78 10.62 -12.34
N LYS A 197 13.50 11.73 -12.46
CA LYS A 197 14.59 11.92 -13.43
C LYS A 197 15.93 11.44 -12.86
#